data_915bce7ab06548cec0a9ba99bb027d9e
#
_entry.id   915bce7ab06548cec0a9ba99bb027d9e
#
_cell.length_a   1.000
_cell.length_b   1.000
_cell.length_c   1.000
_cell.angle_alpha   90.00
_cell.angle_beta   90.00
_cell.angle_gamma   90.00
#
_symmetry.space_group_name_H-M   'P 1'
#
loop_
_entity.id
_entity.type
_entity.pdbx_description
1 polymer ?
#
loop_
_entity_poly.entity_id
_entity_poly.type
_entity_poly.pdbx_seq_one_letter_code
_entity_poly.pdbx_strand_id
1 'polypeptide(L)'
;MMKLIADSSANLTMLEGVTYQSVPMTIRAGERDFVDDETLDTHELLDYLAAHNGKSGTACPSLDGWLKAFEGTDEIFVITITSSLSGTCASAMAARDVYLQSHPEVKIHIFDTLSTGPEMQLLAEKLAELHAKGLPFDVICEKAQEYLATTHLFFSLKSLHNLAQNGRVSKIAAGAIGILGIHILATASLEGTIQPVEKCRGEKKTCAAMVQKLLEADYHGGKVRIHHAENPEAAGALAASLHGHFPEADIEIRPCRGLCSYYAERGGVIVGFETM
;
A
#
# COMPACT_ATOMS: atom_id res chain seq x y z
N MET A 1 15.28 0.78 21.50
CA MET A 1 14.33 1.76 20.88
C MET A 1 13.78 1.11 19.64
N MET A 2 12.46 1.11 19.44
CA MET A 2 11.83 0.50 18.27
C MET A 2 11.92 1.41 17.05
N LYS A 3 12.22 0.84 15.88
CA LYS A 3 12.14 1.51 14.58
C LYS A 3 11.20 0.75 13.65
N LEU A 4 10.32 1.48 13.00
CA LEU A 4 9.40 0.96 12.00
C LEU A 4 9.87 1.42 10.62
N ILE A 5 10.05 0.48 9.72
CA ILE A 5 10.51 0.74 8.35
C ILE A 5 9.46 0.18 7.39
N ALA A 6 9.08 0.94 6.38
CA ALA A 6 8.25 0.43 5.30
C ALA A 6 8.84 0.81 3.93
N ASP A 7 8.56 0.03 2.89
CA ASP A 7 8.79 0.56 1.55
C ASP A 7 7.77 1.66 1.21
N SER A 8 8.06 2.46 0.20
CA SER A 8 7.26 3.66 -0.11
C SER A 8 5.82 3.38 -0.54
N SER A 9 5.47 2.12 -0.84
CA SER A 9 4.10 1.75 -1.17
C SER A 9 3.14 1.86 0.02
N ALA A 10 3.65 1.96 1.27
CA ALA A 10 2.83 2.27 2.44
C ALA A 10 2.17 3.65 2.38
N ASN A 11 2.63 4.54 1.48
CA ASN A 11 2.19 5.92 1.34
C ASN A 11 2.39 6.79 2.60
N LEU A 12 3.28 6.37 3.50
CA LEU A 12 3.63 7.07 4.73
C LEU A 12 5.00 7.73 4.60
N THR A 13 5.13 8.94 5.14
CA THR A 13 6.41 9.63 5.31
C THR A 13 6.80 9.77 6.77
N MET A 14 5.82 9.67 7.66
CA MET A 14 5.99 9.69 9.11
C MET A 14 4.86 8.92 9.79
N LEU A 15 5.10 8.51 11.02
CA LEU A 15 4.10 7.90 11.89
C LEU A 15 4.31 8.43 13.31
N GLU A 16 3.23 8.88 13.94
CA GLU A 16 3.30 9.45 15.29
C GLU A 16 3.66 8.39 16.35
N GLY A 17 4.45 8.77 17.34
CA GLY A 17 4.80 7.92 18.48
C GLY A 17 5.90 6.88 18.25
N VAL A 18 6.45 6.75 17.04
CA VAL A 18 7.54 5.82 16.71
C VAL A 18 8.57 6.45 15.77
N THR A 19 9.79 5.94 15.79
CA THR A 19 10.78 6.25 14.76
C THR A 19 10.38 5.53 13.49
N TYR A 20 9.93 6.28 12.48
CA TYR A 20 9.51 5.75 11.17
C TYR A 20 10.49 6.12 10.07
N GLN A 21 10.75 5.18 9.15
CA GLN A 21 11.55 5.44 7.96
C GLN A 21 10.93 4.77 6.74
N SER A 22 10.73 5.53 5.65
CA SER A 22 10.38 4.98 4.34
C SER A 22 11.64 4.62 3.55
N VAL A 23 11.64 3.44 2.89
CA VAL A 23 12.69 3.05 1.95
C VAL A 23 12.10 3.16 0.54
N PRO A 24 12.62 4.08 -0.29
CA PRO A 24 11.98 4.44 -1.53
C PRO A 24 12.11 3.35 -2.60
N MET A 25 11.02 3.12 -3.31
CA MET A 25 11.00 2.45 -4.61
C MET A 25 11.29 3.47 -5.72
N THR A 26 11.57 3.00 -6.93
CA THR A 26 11.84 3.89 -8.07
C THR A 26 10.88 3.58 -9.22
N ILE A 27 10.24 4.59 -9.76
CA ILE A 27 9.47 4.52 -11.00
C ILE A 27 10.38 4.96 -12.16
N ARG A 28 10.47 4.15 -13.21
CA ARG A 28 11.29 4.39 -14.39
C ARG A 28 10.41 4.61 -15.61
N ALA A 29 10.61 5.70 -16.32
CA ALA A 29 9.87 6.01 -17.53
C ALA A 29 10.78 6.69 -18.57
N GLY A 30 11.10 5.97 -19.64
CA GLY A 30 12.11 6.42 -20.60
C GLY A 30 13.49 6.55 -19.96
N GLU A 31 14.07 7.74 -20.03
CA GLU A 31 15.36 8.08 -19.42
C GLU A 31 15.23 8.72 -18.02
N ARG A 32 14.02 8.85 -17.49
CA ARG A 32 13.80 9.44 -16.15
C ARG A 32 13.53 8.38 -15.11
N ASP A 33 14.21 8.55 -13.98
CA ASP A 33 13.94 7.82 -12.74
C ASP A 33 13.27 8.78 -11.74
N PHE A 34 12.15 8.34 -11.18
CA PHE A 34 11.41 9.03 -10.13
C PHE A 34 11.56 8.22 -8.84
N VAL A 35 12.33 8.73 -7.91
CA VAL A 35 12.51 8.09 -6.59
C VAL A 35 11.29 8.44 -5.74
N ASP A 36 10.62 7.43 -5.19
CA ASP A 36 9.39 7.60 -4.39
C ASP A 36 9.72 7.95 -2.94
N ASP A 37 10.47 9.04 -2.75
CA ASP A 37 10.79 9.64 -1.46
C ASP A 37 9.91 10.87 -1.17
N GLU A 38 10.17 11.54 -0.06
CA GLU A 38 9.41 12.71 0.39
C GLU A 38 9.45 13.92 -0.56
N THR A 39 10.44 13.96 -1.45
CA THR A 39 10.62 15.06 -2.39
C THR A 39 9.87 14.89 -3.71
N LEU A 40 9.32 13.67 -3.95
CA LEU A 40 8.63 13.36 -5.19
C LEU A 40 7.32 14.16 -5.31
N ASP A 41 7.22 14.95 -6.37
CA ASP A 41 5.95 15.53 -6.81
C ASP A 41 5.15 14.48 -7.62
N THR A 42 4.12 13.94 -7.00
CA THR A 42 3.26 12.92 -7.63
C THR A 42 2.44 13.46 -8.79
N HIS A 43 2.14 14.76 -8.80
CA HIS A 43 1.44 15.41 -9.92
C HIS A 43 2.34 15.48 -11.15
N GLU A 44 3.59 15.95 -10.98
CA GLU A 44 4.61 15.95 -12.06
C GLU A 44 4.83 14.53 -12.59
N LEU A 45 4.94 13.53 -11.72
CA LEU A 45 5.06 12.12 -12.11
C LEU A 45 3.90 11.69 -13.02
N LEU A 46 2.66 11.93 -12.59
CA LEU A 46 1.47 11.51 -13.33
C LEU A 46 1.31 12.27 -14.65
N ASP A 47 1.67 13.56 -14.71
CA ASP A 47 1.70 14.34 -15.95
C ASP A 47 2.74 13.80 -16.93
N TYR A 48 3.94 13.50 -16.43
CA TYR A 48 4.98 12.92 -17.26
C TYR A 48 4.57 11.56 -17.83
N LEU A 49 3.99 10.69 -17.01
CA LEU A 49 3.51 9.38 -17.42
C LEU A 49 2.38 9.46 -18.46
N ALA A 50 1.47 10.41 -18.30
CA ALA A 50 0.37 10.65 -19.25
C ALA A 50 0.87 11.12 -20.63
N ALA A 51 1.99 11.84 -20.68
CA ALA A 51 2.62 12.28 -21.92
C ALA A 51 3.61 11.25 -22.51
N HIS A 52 4.05 10.28 -21.70
CA HIS A 52 5.07 9.29 -22.07
C HIS A 52 4.46 8.14 -22.86
N ASN A 53 4.89 7.97 -24.13
CA ASN A 53 4.40 6.89 -25.00
C ASN A 53 5.30 5.63 -24.97
N GLY A 54 6.29 5.58 -24.09
CA GLY A 54 7.26 4.50 -23.97
C GLY A 54 6.91 3.48 -22.90
N LYS A 55 7.83 2.53 -22.70
CA LYS A 55 7.74 1.61 -21.57
C LYS A 55 8.08 2.32 -20.28
N SER A 56 7.34 2.00 -19.24
CA SER A 56 7.63 2.39 -17.86
C SER A 56 7.61 1.16 -16.95
N GLY A 57 8.23 1.27 -15.80
CA GLY A 57 8.31 0.17 -14.84
C GLY A 57 8.72 0.66 -13.46
N THR A 58 8.91 -0.28 -12.55
CA THR A 58 9.33 0.03 -11.18
C THR A 58 10.49 -0.86 -10.75
N ALA A 59 11.30 -0.35 -9.84
CA ALA A 59 12.35 -1.10 -9.16
C ALA A 59 12.09 -1.09 -7.65
N CYS A 60 12.29 -2.24 -7.00
CA CYS A 60 12.26 -2.33 -5.54
C CYS A 60 13.45 -1.57 -4.93
N PRO A 61 13.38 -1.27 -3.62
CA PRO A 61 14.49 -0.66 -2.90
C PRO A 61 15.78 -1.47 -3.04
N SER A 62 16.91 -0.77 -3.11
CA SER A 62 18.22 -1.42 -3.19
C SER A 62 18.62 -2.07 -1.85
N LEU A 63 19.52 -3.03 -1.89
CA LEU A 63 20.15 -3.62 -0.71
C LEU A 63 20.72 -2.54 0.21
N ASP A 64 21.44 -1.59 -0.36
CA ASP A 64 22.05 -0.46 0.35
C ASP A 64 21.02 0.44 1.05
N GLY A 65 19.85 0.64 0.42
CA GLY A 65 18.74 1.39 1.00
C GLY A 65 18.21 0.73 2.27
N TRP A 66 18.04 -0.58 2.25
CA TRP A 66 17.64 -1.36 3.43
C TRP A 66 18.71 -1.37 4.52
N LEU A 67 19.98 -1.62 4.16
CA LEU A 67 21.09 -1.65 5.13
C LEU A 67 21.19 -0.33 5.90
N LYS A 68 21.12 0.81 5.21
CA LYS A 68 21.09 2.13 5.85
C LYS A 68 19.86 2.32 6.74
N ALA A 69 18.72 1.79 6.32
CA ALA A 69 17.50 1.91 7.11
C ALA A 69 17.55 1.09 8.42
N PHE A 70 18.35 0.02 8.49
CA PHE A 70 18.49 -0.81 9.68
C PHE A 70 19.39 -0.20 10.75
N GLU A 71 20.17 0.84 10.45
CA GLU A 71 21.07 1.46 11.39
C GLU A 71 20.35 2.16 12.56
N GLY A 72 21.00 2.19 13.72
CA GLY A 72 20.67 3.08 14.84
C GLY A 72 19.64 2.55 15.84
N THR A 73 19.29 1.25 15.81
CA THR A 73 18.36 0.67 16.78
C THR A 73 18.53 -0.85 16.91
N ASP A 74 18.04 -1.42 18.00
CA ASP A 74 18.17 -2.84 18.31
C ASP A 74 16.89 -3.64 17.97
N GLU A 75 15.76 -2.97 17.73
CA GLU A 75 14.47 -3.60 17.41
C GLU A 75 13.85 -2.92 16.19
N ILE A 76 13.69 -3.68 15.12
CA ILE A 76 13.23 -3.21 13.81
C ILE A 76 12.06 -4.04 13.32
N PHE A 77 10.96 -3.38 12.98
CA PHE A 77 9.85 -3.97 12.26
C PHE A 77 9.82 -3.41 10.84
N VAL A 78 9.82 -4.29 9.86
CA VAL A 78 9.82 -3.94 8.44
C VAL A 78 8.50 -4.36 7.82
N ILE A 79 7.87 -3.45 7.09
CA ILE A 79 6.62 -3.69 6.36
C ILE A 79 6.90 -3.60 4.88
N THR A 80 6.57 -4.64 4.12
CA THR A 80 6.77 -4.65 2.67
C THR A 80 5.47 -4.88 1.91
N ILE A 81 5.40 -4.30 0.73
CA ILE A 81 4.39 -4.65 -0.28
C ILE A 81 4.43 -6.15 -0.55
N THR A 82 3.30 -6.71 -0.99
CA THR A 82 3.16 -8.13 -1.36
C THR A 82 4.34 -8.67 -2.17
N SER A 83 4.90 -9.78 -1.70
CA SER A 83 5.96 -10.51 -2.41
C SER A 83 5.50 -11.11 -3.73
N SER A 84 4.18 -11.34 -3.88
CA SER A 84 3.60 -11.89 -5.11
C SER A 84 3.66 -10.95 -6.31
N LEU A 85 3.82 -9.64 -6.08
CA LEU A 85 3.86 -8.62 -7.14
C LEU A 85 5.18 -7.85 -7.18
N SER A 86 6.04 -7.97 -6.15
CA SER A 86 7.28 -7.20 -6.01
C SER A 86 8.42 -8.00 -5.38
N GLY A 87 9.64 -7.75 -5.81
CA GLY A 87 10.85 -8.29 -5.17
C GLY A 87 11.25 -7.59 -3.85
N THR A 88 10.44 -6.64 -3.37
CA THR A 88 10.77 -5.81 -2.21
C THR A 88 11.00 -6.62 -0.93
N CYS A 89 10.09 -7.57 -0.62
CA CYS A 89 10.22 -8.44 0.55
C CYS A 89 11.52 -9.27 0.49
N ALA A 90 11.81 -9.88 -0.65
CA ALA A 90 13.04 -10.65 -0.86
C ALA A 90 14.31 -9.77 -0.71
N SER A 91 14.28 -8.53 -1.22
CA SER A 91 15.38 -7.58 -1.06
C SER A 91 15.59 -7.19 0.41
N ALA A 92 14.51 -6.95 1.16
CA ALA A 92 14.58 -6.65 2.60
C ALA A 92 15.12 -7.84 3.40
N MET A 93 14.70 -9.07 3.09
CA MET A 93 15.21 -10.30 3.73
C MET A 93 16.71 -10.50 3.47
N ALA A 94 17.16 -10.31 2.22
CA ALA A 94 18.57 -10.39 1.88
C ALA A 94 19.41 -9.34 2.63
N ALA A 95 18.91 -8.11 2.75
CA ALA A 95 19.56 -7.05 3.53
C ALA A 95 19.63 -7.38 5.01
N ARG A 96 18.56 -7.91 5.59
CA ARG A 96 18.54 -8.38 6.99
C ARG A 96 19.62 -9.42 7.24
N ASP A 97 19.70 -10.42 6.36
CA ASP A 97 20.64 -11.53 6.53
C ASP A 97 22.11 -11.05 6.44
N VAL A 98 22.39 -10.06 5.59
CA VAL A 98 23.71 -9.40 5.53
C VAL A 98 23.96 -8.56 6.78
N TYR A 99 22.98 -7.76 7.22
CA TYR A 99 23.12 -6.88 8.38
C TYR A 99 23.39 -7.65 9.68
N LEU A 100 22.67 -8.74 9.91
CA LEU A 100 22.80 -9.57 11.11
C LEU A 100 24.13 -10.31 11.21
N GLN A 101 24.93 -10.44 10.11
CA GLN A 101 26.28 -11.00 10.21
C GLN A 101 27.23 -10.14 11.04
N SER A 102 27.01 -8.82 11.03
CA SER A 102 27.82 -7.87 11.83
C SER A 102 27.08 -7.31 13.06
N HIS A 103 25.76 -7.55 13.18
CA HIS A 103 24.89 -7.05 14.25
C HIS A 103 23.96 -8.15 14.78
N PRO A 104 24.53 -9.26 15.33
CA PRO A 104 23.73 -10.43 15.71
C PRO A 104 22.77 -10.19 16.89
N GLU A 105 22.96 -9.10 17.64
CA GLU A 105 22.10 -8.68 18.75
C GLU A 105 20.82 -7.97 18.30
N VAL A 106 20.77 -7.47 17.07
CA VAL A 106 19.64 -6.70 16.53
C VAL A 106 18.50 -7.65 16.15
N LYS A 107 17.30 -7.30 16.56
CA LYS A 107 16.08 -8.03 16.17
C LYS A 107 15.42 -7.34 14.98
N ILE A 108 15.26 -8.06 13.89
CA ILE A 108 14.60 -7.56 12.67
C ILE A 108 13.51 -8.54 12.27
N HIS A 109 12.25 -8.08 12.26
CA HIS A 109 11.11 -8.83 11.75
C HIS A 109 10.58 -8.16 10.48
N ILE A 110 10.33 -8.94 9.44
CA ILE A 110 9.82 -8.45 8.14
C ILE A 110 8.44 -9.03 7.92
N PHE A 111 7.46 -8.15 7.77
CA PHE A 111 6.09 -8.50 7.40
C PHE A 111 5.93 -8.40 5.89
N ASP A 112 5.69 -9.52 5.23
CA ASP A 112 5.10 -9.53 3.89
C ASP A 112 3.59 -9.33 4.07
N THR A 113 3.09 -8.16 3.71
CA THR A 113 1.68 -7.84 3.97
C THR A 113 0.72 -8.56 3.02
N LEU A 114 1.22 -9.18 1.94
CA LEU A 114 0.41 -9.69 0.83
C LEU A 114 -0.55 -8.63 0.26
N SER A 115 -0.25 -7.36 0.50
CA SER A 115 -1.08 -6.21 0.21
C SER A 115 -0.24 -4.98 -0.17
N THR A 116 -0.83 -3.78 -0.16
CA THR A 116 -0.17 -2.51 -0.46
C THR A 116 -0.90 -1.33 0.20
N GLY A 117 -0.28 -0.17 0.19
CA GLY A 117 -0.93 1.12 0.48
C GLY A 117 -1.61 1.19 1.85
N PRO A 118 -2.93 1.41 1.87
CA PRO A 118 -3.65 1.67 3.11
C PRO A 118 -3.65 0.48 4.09
N GLU A 119 -3.55 -0.76 3.61
CA GLU A 119 -3.45 -1.91 4.52
C GLU A 119 -2.07 -1.98 5.20
N MET A 120 -1.00 -1.57 4.50
CA MET A 120 0.32 -1.39 5.12
C MET A 120 0.30 -0.26 6.16
N GLN A 121 -0.48 0.81 5.94
CA GLN A 121 -0.68 1.87 6.93
C GLN A 121 -1.37 1.32 8.18
N LEU A 122 -2.43 0.52 8.05
CA LEU A 122 -3.12 -0.11 9.19
C LEU A 122 -2.15 -0.95 10.03
N LEU A 123 -1.29 -1.76 9.39
CA LEU A 123 -0.28 -2.53 10.09
C LEU A 123 0.74 -1.63 10.79
N ALA A 124 1.19 -0.55 10.15
CA ALA A 124 2.12 0.39 10.75
C ALA A 124 1.55 1.04 12.02
N GLU A 125 0.30 1.48 11.97
CA GLU A 125 -0.44 2.02 13.12
C GLU A 125 -0.59 0.99 14.23
N LYS A 126 -0.92 -0.26 13.88
CA LYS A 126 -1.04 -1.35 14.85
C LYS A 126 0.27 -1.65 15.56
N LEU A 127 1.38 -1.69 14.84
CA LEU A 127 2.71 -1.86 15.43
C LEU A 127 3.07 -0.73 16.41
N ALA A 128 2.75 0.52 16.04
CA ALA A 128 2.94 1.66 16.94
C ALA A 128 2.08 1.55 18.21
N GLU A 129 0.81 1.17 18.09
CA GLU A 129 -0.09 0.93 19.21
C GLU A 129 0.43 -0.18 20.17
N LEU A 130 0.89 -1.29 19.60
CA LEU A 130 1.42 -2.41 20.38
C LEU A 130 2.70 -2.03 21.10
N HIS A 131 3.58 -1.27 20.44
CA HIS A 131 4.79 -0.73 21.05
C HIS A 131 4.48 0.25 22.21
N ALA A 132 3.52 1.15 22.02
CA ALA A 132 3.10 2.10 23.04
C ALA A 132 2.54 1.41 24.31
N LYS A 133 2.03 0.18 24.18
CA LYS A 133 1.62 -0.67 25.31
C LYS A 133 2.79 -1.33 26.04
N GLY A 134 4.04 -1.13 25.58
CA GLY A 134 5.25 -1.70 26.19
C GLY A 134 5.38 -3.22 26.01
N LEU A 135 4.77 -3.79 24.98
CA LEU A 135 4.85 -5.24 24.73
C LEU A 135 6.23 -5.65 24.21
N PRO A 136 6.72 -6.86 24.55
CA PRO A 136 7.97 -7.40 24.03
C PRO A 136 7.92 -7.59 22.50
N PHE A 137 9.10 -7.52 21.85
CA PHE A 137 9.26 -7.63 20.40
C PHE A 137 8.53 -8.83 19.79
N ASP A 138 8.73 -10.03 20.34
CA ASP A 138 8.13 -11.26 19.80
C ASP A 138 6.60 -11.27 19.93
N VAL A 139 6.07 -10.71 21.03
CA VAL A 139 4.63 -10.55 21.25
C VAL A 139 4.03 -9.54 20.27
N ILE A 140 4.77 -8.47 19.94
CA ILE A 140 4.35 -7.50 18.92
C ILE A 140 4.28 -8.20 17.55
N CYS A 141 5.30 -9.00 17.19
CA CYS A 141 5.30 -9.76 15.93
C CYS A 141 4.07 -10.67 15.81
N GLU A 142 3.77 -11.46 16.83
CA GLU A 142 2.63 -12.38 16.86
C GLU A 142 1.30 -11.61 16.70
N LYS A 143 1.08 -10.59 17.54
CA LYS A 143 -0.17 -9.80 17.47
C LYS A 143 -0.34 -9.00 16.20
N ALA A 144 0.74 -8.52 15.60
CA ALA A 144 0.70 -7.83 14.32
C ALA A 144 0.36 -8.80 13.17
N GLN A 145 0.87 -10.04 13.24
CA GLN A 145 0.52 -11.09 12.27
C GLN A 145 -0.94 -11.52 12.41
N GLU A 146 -1.45 -11.64 13.63
CA GLU A 146 -2.88 -11.89 13.88
C GLU A 146 -3.75 -10.76 13.34
N TYR A 147 -3.33 -9.50 13.53
CA TYR A 147 -4.04 -8.34 13.01
C TYR A 147 -4.11 -8.30 11.49
N LEU A 148 -3.03 -8.64 10.79
CA LEU A 148 -3.03 -8.73 9.33
C LEU A 148 -4.09 -9.70 8.78
N ALA A 149 -4.42 -10.76 9.53
CA ALA A 149 -5.48 -11.69 9.12
C ALA A 149 -6.90 -11.10 9.22
N THR A 150 -7.04 -9.94 9.85
CA THR A 150 -8.31 -9.22 10.01
C THR A 150 -8.38 -7.94 9.18
N THR A 151 -7.37 -7.66 8.36
CA THR A 151 -7.34 -6.51 7.47
C THR A 151 -7.63 -6.94 6.03
N HIS A 152 -8.15 -6.01 5.25
CA HIS A 152 -8.57 -6.24 3.88
C HIS A 152 -8.28 -5.04 3.00
N LEU A 153 -8.04 -5.31 1.70
CA LEU A 153 -7.81 -4.29 0.69
C LEU A 153 -8.85 -4.40 -0.43
N PHE A 154 -9.54 -3.31 -0.73
CA PHE A 154 -10.24 -3.12 -2.00
C PHE A 154 -9.68 -1.90 -2.74
N PHE A 155 -9.78 -1.92 -4.04
CA PHE A 155 -9.39 -0.78 -4.86
C PHE A 155 -10.24 -0.67 -6.11
N SER A 156 -10.44 0.56 -6.56
CA SER A 156 -11.15 0.90 -7.79
C SER A 156 -10.21 1.62 -8.75
N LEU A 157 -10.00 1.05 -9.93
CA LEU A 157 -9.10 1.59 -10.94
C LEU A 157 -9.85 1.90 -12.24
N LYS A 158 -9.54 3.07 -12.83
CA LYS A 158 -10.05 3.49 -14.17
C LYS A 158 -9.23 2.87 -15.31
N SER A 159 -8.00 2.47 -15.02
CA SER A 159 -7.07 1.85 -15.95
C SER A 159 -6.28 0.75 -15.23
N LEU A 160 -5.89 -0.27 -15.97
CA LEU A 160 -4.93 -1.29 -15.54
C LEU A 160 -3.70 -1.30 -16.46
N HIS A 161 -3.46 -0.20 -17.18
CA HIS A 161 -2.41 -0.14 -18.20
C HIS A 161 -1.03 -0.44 -17.60
N ASN A 162 -0.65 0.27 -16.55
CA ASN A 162 0.65 0.10 -15.91
C ASN A 162 0.79 -1.27 -15.22
N LEU A 163 -0.27 -1.78 -14.61
CA LEU A 163 -0.29 -3.13 -14.04
C LEU A 163 -0.07 -4.21 -15.10
N ALA A 164 -0.74 -4.08 -16.26
CA ALA A 164 -0.61 -5.03 -17.36
C ALA A 164 0.72 -4.91 -18.09
N GLN A 165 1.21 -3.68 -18.31
CA GLN A 165 2.49 -3.42 -18.95
C GLN A 165 3.64 -4.06 -18.16
N ASN A 166 3.52 -4.09 -16.84
CA ASN A 166 4.51 -4.65 -15.92
C ASN A 166 4.21 -6.11 -15.52
N GLY A 167 3.19 -6.74 -16.08
CA GLY A 167 2.88 -8.15 -15.83
C GLY A 167 2.28 -8.47 -14.46
N ARG A 168 1.70 -7.48 -13.75
CA ARG A 168 1.03 -7.65 -12.44
C ARG A 168 -0.44 -8.07 -12.59
N VAL A 169 -0.99 -7.88 -13.78
CA VAL A 169 -2.29 -8.45 -14.20
C VAL A 169 -2.16 -8.99 -15.61
N SER A 170 -3.03 -9.93 -15.99
CA SER A 170 -3.02 -10.44 -17.37
C SER A 170 -3.46 -9.36 -18.36
N LYS A 171 -2.87 -9.37 -19.56
CA LYS A 171 -3.26 -8.45 -20.65
C LYS A 171 -4.72 -8.61 -21.05
N ILE A 172 -5.31 -9.80 -20.83
CA ILE A 172 -6.72 -10.06 -21.11
C ILE A 172 -7.61 -9.34 -20.10
N ALA A 173 -7.22 -9.34 -18.82
CA ALA A 173 -7.93 -8.56 -17.79
C ALA A 173 -7.86 -7.05 -18.08
N ALA A 174 -6.71 -6.57 -18.55
CA ALA A 174 -6.52 -5.16 -18.93
C ALA A 174 -7.26 -4.77 -20.22
N GLY A 175 -7.35 -5.65 -21.22
CA GLY A 175 -8.01 -5.38 -22.50
C GLY A 175 -9.52 -5.14 -22.42
N ALA A 176 -10.14 -5.46 -21.27
CA ALA A 176 -11.53 -5.10 -21.00
C ALA A 176 -11.70 -3.64 -20.51
N ILE A 177 -10.60 -2.90 -20.33
CA ILE A 177 -10.54 -1.58 -19.73
C ILE A 177 -10.01 -0.59 -20.75
N GLY A 178 -10.79 0.29 -21.15
CA GLY A 178 -10.57 1.33 -22.19
C GLY A 178 -11.90 1.91 -22.59
N ILE A 179 -12.98 1.36 -21.99
CA ILE A 179 -14.33 1.87 -22.20
C ILE A 179 -14.53 3.04 -21.22
N LEU A 180 -14.80 4.20 -21.76
CA LEU A 180 -15.02 5.43 -21.01
C LEU A 180 -16.01 5.23 -19.84
N GLY A 181 -15.57 5.56 -18.64
CA GLY A 181 -16.37 5.51 -17.41
C GLY A 181 -16.53 4.11 -16.79
N ILE A 182 -15.77 3.11 -17.22
CA ILE A 182 -15.71 1.80 -16.54
C ILE A 182 -14.60 1.83 -15.48
N HIS A 183 -14.93 1.38 -14.29
CA HIS A 183 -14.00 1.15 -13.18
C HIS A 183 -13.94 -0.34 -12.88
N ILE A 184 -12.75 -0.83 -12.58
CA ILE A 184 -12.54 -2.18 -12.06
C ILE A 184 -12.43 -2.09 -10.55
N LEU A 185 -13.37 -2.71 -9.87
CA LEU A 185 -13.27 -3.00 -8.45
C LEU A 185 -12.51 -4.33 -8.29
N ALA A 186 -11.46 -4.32 -7.48
CA ALA A 186 -10.63 -5.48 -7.24
C ALA A 186 -10.18 -5.52 -5.77
N THR A 187 -9.63 -6.65 -5.35
CA THR A 187 -9.10 -6.91 -4.01
C THR A 187 -7.72 -7.57 -4.10
N ALA A 188 -6.98 -7.60 -2.99
CA ALA A 188 -5.86 -8.51 -2.84
C ALA A 188 -6.41 -9.93 -2.57
N SER A 189 -5.86 -10.95 -3.26
CA SER A 189 -6.15 -12.35 -2.92
C SER A 189 -5.40 -12.77 -1.65
N LEU A 190 -5.72 -13.93 -1.11
CA LEU A 190 -5.00 -14.49 0.04
C LEU A 190 -3.50 -14.73 -0.26
N GLU A 191 -3.14 -14.90 -1.53
CA GLU A 191 -1.75 -15.02 -1.98
C GLU A 191 -1.11 -13.65 -2.31
N GLY A 192 -1.81 -12.55 -2.10
CA GLY A 192 -1.30 -11.20 -2.36
C GLY A 192 -1.26 -10.81 -3.85
N THR A 193 -2.07 -11.47 -4.70
CA THR A 193 -2.24 -11.10 -6.12
C THR A 193 -3.48 -10.24 -6.31
N ILE A 194 -3.59 -9.60 -7.49
CA ILE A 194 -4.74 -8.76 -7.83
C ILE A 194 -5.90 -9.64 -8.31
N GLN A 195 -7.02 -9.59 -7.60
CA GLN A 195 -8.24 -10.31 -7.92
C GLN A 195 -9.36 -9.34 -8.30
N PRO A 196 -9.77 -9.27 -9.58
CA PRO A 196 -10.95 -8.51 -10.00
C PRO A 196 -12.23 -9.04 -9.33
N VAL A 197 -13.06 -8.12 -8.84
CA VAL A 197 -14.32 -8.45 -8.14
C VAL A 197 -15.52 -8.03 -8.98
N GLU A 198 -15.53 -6.78 -9.48
CA GLU A 198 -16.68 -6.22 -10.18
C GLU A 198 -16.27 -5.16 -11.20
N LYS A 199 -17.09 -4.97 -12.25
CA LYS A 199 -16.99 -3.85 -13.19
C LYS A 199 -18.11 -2.87 -12.93
N CYS A 200 -17.77 -1.64 -12.56
CA CYS A 200 -18.72 -0.59 -12.27
C CYS A 200 -18.70 0.48 -13.35
N ARG A 201 -19.83 1.14 -13.60
CA ARG A 201 -19.91 2.27 -14.53
C ARG A 201 -20.20 3.56 -13.79
N GLY A 202 -19.21 4.46 -13.79
CA GLY A 202 -19.28 5.77 -13.14
C GLY A 202 -18.98 5.75 -11.65
N GLU A 203 -18.48 6.86 -11.12
CA GLU A 203 -18.00 7.03 -9.74
C GLU A 203 -19.05 6.63 -8.69
N LYS A 204 -20.31 7.10 -8.86
CA LYS A 204 -21.38 6.85 -7.88
C LYS A 204 -21.65 5.34 -7.70
N LYS A 205 -21.73 4.58 -8.80
CA LYS A 205 -21.95 3.13 -8.73
C LYS A 205 -20.73 2.41 -8.14
N THR A 206 -19.54 2.88 -8.48
CA THR A 206 -18.28 2.34 -7.95
C THR A 206 -18.19 2.54 -6.44
N CYS A 207 -18.53 3.73 -5.95
CA CYS A 207 -18.58 4.01 -4.52
C CYS A 207 -19.59 3.10 -3.80
N ALA A 208 -20.79 2.96 -4.32
CA ALA A 208 -21.82 2.09 -3.73
C ALA A 208 -21.38 0.61 -3.71
N ALA A 209 -20.78 0.13 -4.80
CA ALA A 209 -20.23 -1.23 -4.87
C ALA A 209 -19.09 -1.44 -3.86
N MET A 210 -18.19 -0.44 -3.70
CA MET A 210 -17.12 -0.50 -2.72
C MET A 210 -17.66 -0.63 -1.29
N VAL A 211 -18.64 0.21 -0.90
CA VAL A 211 -19.30 0.12 0.41
C VAL A 211 -19.93 -1.26 0.60
N GLN A 212 -20.65 -1.75 -0.41
CA GLN A 212 -21.26 -3.08 -0.36
C GLN A 212 -20.21 -4.19 -0.13
N LYS A 213 -19.04 -4.09 -0.79
CA LYS A 213 -17.96 -5.07 -0.60
C LYS A 213 -17.34 -5.01 0.79
N LEU A 214 -17.22 -3.85 1.41
CA LEU A 214 -16.79 -3.75 2.80
C LEU A 214 -17.79 -4.44 3.74
N LEU A 215 -19.10 -4.23 3.52
CA LEU A 215 -20.15 -4.88 4.31
C LEU A 215 -20.16 -6.41 4.10
N GLU A 216 -19.98 -6.88 2.88
CA GLU A 216 -19.87 -8.32 2.56
C GLU A 216 -18.60 -8.96 3.17
N ALA A 217 -17.56 -8.18 3.41
CA ALA A 217 -16.33 -8.60 4.09
C ALA A 217 -16.39 -8.41 5.61
N ASP A 218 -17.59 -8.26 6.18
CA ASP A 218 -17.83 -8.19 7.62
C ASP A 218 -17.27 -6.94 8.31
N TYR A 219 -17.21 -5.80 7.59
CA TYR A 219 -16.83 -4.53 8.17
C TYR A 219 -17.93 -3.98 9.10
N HIS A 220 -17.55 -3.64 10.33
CA HIS A 220 -18.47 -3.23 11.40
C HIS A 220 -18.18 -1.82 11.98
N GLY A 221 -17.35 -0.99 11.32
CA GLY A 221 -17.09 0.39 11.75
C GLY A 221 -15.75 0.62 12.44
N GLY A 222 -14.77 -0.25 12.23
CA GLY A 222 -13.38 -0.07 12.67
C GLY A 222 -12.62 0.95 11.81
N LYS A 223 -11.29 0.82 11.79
CA LYS A 223 -10.42 1.70 10.99
C LYS A 223 -10.60 1.47 9.50
N VAL A 224 -10.66 2.58 8.76
CA VAL A 224 -10.58 2.61 7.29
C VAL A 224 -9.53 3.63 6.88
N ARG A 225 -8.65 3.23 5.98
CA ARG A 225 -7.64 4.10 5.37
C ARG A 225 -7.93 4.15 3.87
N ILE A 226 -8.14 5.35 3.33
CA ILE A 226 -8.50 5.57 1.93
C ILE A 226 -7.37 6.34 1.27
N HIS A 227 -6.71 5.74 0.28
CA HIS A 227 -5.70 6.42 -0.51
C HIS A 227 -6.23 6.66 -1.94
N HIS A 228 -5.90 7.81 -2.53
CA HIS A 228 -6.36 8.18 -3.86
C HIS A 228 -5.24 8.72 -4.75
N ALA A 229 -5.27 8.36 -6.02
CA ALA A 229 -4.42 8.94 -7.05
C ALA A 229 -5.17 10.10 -7.74
N GLU A 230 -4.98 11.34 -7.24
CA GLU A 230 -5.65 12.55 -7.72
C GLU A 230 -7.18 12.44 -7.84
N ASN A 231 -7.83 11.79 -6.87
CA ASN A 231 -9.29 11.63 -6.83
C ASN A 231 -9.88 11.88 -5.42
N PRO A 232 -9.63 13.05 -4.81
CA PRO A 232 -10.12 13.34 -3.46
C PRO A 232 -11.64 13.36 -3.37
N GLU A 233 -12.34 13.69 -4.46
CA GLU A 233 -13.81 13.71 -4.49
C GLU A 233 -14.40 12.31 -4.32
N ALA A 234 -13.89 11.32 -5.03
CA ALA A 234 -14.35 9.93 -4.88
C ALA A 234 -13.99 9.36 -3.51
N ALA A 235 -12.79 9.66 -3.00
CA ALA A 235 -12.37 9.26 -1.66
C ALA A 235 -13.28 9.89 -0.58
N GLY A 236 -13.58 11.18 -0.68
CA GLY A 236 -14.51 11.89 0.22
C GLY A 236 -15.95 11.37 0.14
N ALA A 237 -16.45 11.06 -1.06
CA ALA A 237 -17.78 10.48 -1.24
C ALA A 237 -17.86 9.07 -0.61
N LEU A 238 -16.80 8.27 -0.72
CA LEU A 238 -16.71 6.96 -0.09
C LEU A 238 -16.71 7.07 1.44
N ALA A 239 -15.88 7.95 2.00
CA ALA A 239 -15.83 8.19 3.45
C ALA A 239 -17.19 8.68 3.99
N ALA A 240 -17.84 9.62 3.30
CA ALA A 240 -19.18 10.09 3.68
C ALA A 240 -20.22 8.97 3.64
N SER A 241 -20.16 8.09 2.63
CA SER A 241 -21.07 6.94 2.55
C SER A 241 -20.84 5.94 3.67
N LEU A 242 -19.58 5.66 4.03
CA LEU A 242 -19.23 4.78 5.16
C LEU A 242 -19.67 5.39 6.49
N HIS A 243 -19.47 6.69 6.74
CA HIS A 243 -19.97 7.37 7.94
C HIS A 243 -21.51 7.36 8.02
N GLY A 244 -22.21 7.31 6.87
CA GLY A 244 -23.66 7.12 6.85
C GLY A 244 -24.11 5.76 7.42
N HIS A 245 -23.31 4.74 7.32
CA HIS A 245 -23.54 3.40 7.89
C HIS A 245 -22.91 3.26 9.29
N PHE A 246 -21.74 3.84 9.49
CA PHE A 246 -20.91 3.73 10.70
C PHE A 246 -20.42 5.11 11.14
N PRO A 247 -21.22 5.90 11.88
CA PRO A 247 -20.88 7.27 12.25
C PRO A 247 -19.58 7.42 13.04
N GLU A 248 -19.22 6.39 13.82
CA GLU A 248 -18.02 6.37 14.67
C GLU A 248 -16.79 5.71 14.00
N ALA A 249 -16.88 5.35 12.73
CA ALA A 249 -15.75 4.74 12.02
C ALA A 249 -14.53 5.68 11.97
N ASP A 250 -13.34 5.15 12.25
CA ASP A 250 -12.08 5.89 12.14
C ASP A 250 -11.61 5.88 10.69
N ILE A 251 -11.98 6.91 9.94
CA ILE A 251 -11.68 7.02 8.51
C ILE A 251 -10.66 8.13 8.25
N GLU A 252 -9.54 7.75 7.63
CA GLU A 252 -8.52 8.70 7.16
C GLU A 252 -8.39 8.65 5.63
N ILE A 253 -8.27 9.83 5.01
CA ILE A 253 -8.06 9.97 3.56
C ILE A 253 -6.69 10.57 3.32
N ARG A 254 -5.90 9.95 2.41
CA ARG A 254 -4.59 10.45 1.98
C ARG A 254 -4.41 10.37 0.46
N PRO A 255 -3.59 11.25 -0.15
CA PRO A 255 -3.11 11.03 -1.50
C PRO A 255 -2.17 9.82 -1.54
N CYS A 256 -2.21 9.07 -2.64
CA CYS A 256 -1.18 8.09 -2.95
C CYS A 256 0.17 8.78 -3.17
N ARG A 257 1.25 8.09 -2.79
CA ARG A 257 2.61 8.45 -3.19
C ARG A 257 2.97 7.83 -4.54
N GLY A 258 4.24 7.93 -4.94
CA GLY A 258 4.68 7.61 -6.29
C GLY A 258 4.31 6.23 -6.78
N LEU A 259 4.65 5.16 -6.05
CA LEU A 259 4.37 3.79 -6.50
C LEU A 259 2.87 3.51 -6.64
N CYS A 260 2.11 3.86 -5.60
CA CYS A 260 0.67 3.64 -5.63
C CYS A 260 -0.02 4.52 -6.68
N SER A 261 0.42 5.77 -6.88
CA SER A 261 -0.07 6.62 -7.97
C SER A 261 0.25 6.06 -9.35
N TYR A 262 1.45 5.49 -9.53
CA TYR A 262 1.86 4.86 -10.79
C TYR A 262 0.94 3.69 -11.17
N TYR A 263 0.65 2.79 -10.23
CA TYR A 263 -0.18 1.62 -10.52
C TYR A 263 -1.67 1.86 -10.45
N ALA A 264 -2.12 2.76 -9.58
CA ALA A 264 -3.54 3.14 -9.51
C ALA A 264 -3.97 4.06 -10.66
N GLU A 265 -3.01 4.74 -11.27
CA GLU A 265 -3.23 5.75 -12.31
C GLU A 265 -4.23 6.84 -11.85
N ARG A 266 -4.39 7.92 -12.60
CA ARG A 266 -5.31 9.00 -12.22
C ARG A 266 -6.74 8.51 -12.03
N GLY A 267 -7.29 8.84 -10.87
CA GLY A 267 -8.66 8.50 -10.50
C GLY A 267 -8.80 7.20 -9.74
N GLY A 268 -7.69 6.48 -9.48
CA GLY A 268 -7.70 5.29 -8.63
C GLY A 268 -8.00 5.63 -7.16
N VAL A 269 -8.72 4.73 -6.48
CA VAL A 269 -8.99 4.78 -5.04
C VAL A 269 -8.67 3.41 -4.45
N ILE A 270 -7.91 3.40 -3.37
CA ILE A 270 -7.46 2.19 -2.66
C ILE A 270 -7.94 2.30 -1.21
N VAL A 271 -8.52 1.23 -0.68
CA VAL A 271 -9.13 1.22 0.66
C VAL A 271 -8.64 0.03 1.44
N GLY A 272 -8.00 0.29 2.57
CA GLY A 272 -7.69 -0.71 3.59
C GLY A 272 -8.63 -0.56 4.76
N PHE A 273 -9.08 -1.66 5.35
CA PHE A 273 -9.96 -1.64 6.51
C PHE A 273 -9.75 -2.86 7.39
N GLU A 274 -10.12 -2.75 8.65
CA GLU A 274 -10.09 -3.84 9.63
C GLU A 274 -11.51 -4.37 9.91
N THR A 275 -11.62 -5.67 10.24
CA THR A 275 -12.88 -6.38 10.56
C THR A 275 -12.90 -6.88 12.00
N MET A 276 -12.23 -6.18 12.91
CA MET A 276 -12.15 -6.51 14.33
C MET A 276 -13.31 -5.91 15.13
#